data_20ecd59a9815c1a4b0a618c6393d71f7
#
_entry.id   20ecd59a9815c1a4b0a618c6393d71f7
#
_cell.length_a   1.000
_cell.length_b   1.000
_cell.length_c   1.000
_cell.angle_alpha   90.00
_cell.angle_beta   90.00
_cell.angle_gamma   90.00
#
_symmetry.space_group_name_H-M   'P 1'
#
loop_
_entity.id
_entity.type
_entity.pdbx_description
1 polymer ?
#
loop_
_entity_poly.entity_id
_entity_poly.type
_entity_poly.pdbx_seq_one_letter_code
_entity_poly.pdbx_strand_id
1 'polypeptide(L)'
;MIYRDFQGEQLSMLGFGTMRLPVQPDGSIDRKLTQSMVDYAMAHGVNYYDTAWPYMQNLSETVVGACLKKHPRDSFYLATKFPGHMLADTYDPADIFEQQLQKCQVDYFDFYLLHNVYENSIGVYNDPRWGIVDYFVEQKKKGRIRHLGFSSHADLPCLTDFLDRYGDVLEFCQLQFNYLDWTLQHGREKYALLQERGIPLWVMEPVRGGKLTALAPEEEQRLHAIRPDASIASFGFRWLQQFDNIAMVLSGMSNMEQMADNICTFDRLDPLSE
;
A
#
# COMPACT_ATOMS: atom_id res chain seq x y z
N MET A 1 4.73 -15.47 9.54
CA MET A 1 4.30 -14.12 9.10
C MET A 1 4.13 -13.21 10.31
N ILE A 2 4.67 -12.00 10.28
CA ILE A 2 4.43 -10.97 11.30
C ILE A 2 3.04 -10.39 11.09
N TYR A 3 2.28 -10.25 12.17
CA TYR A 3 0.99 -9.56 12.16
C TYR A 3 1.03 -8.31 13.04
N ARG A 4 0.29 -7.28 12.64
CA ARG A 4 0.07 -6.04 13.39
C ARG A 4 -1.43 -5.87 13.66
N ASP A 5 -1.77 -5.49 14.87
CA ASP A 5 -3.14 -5.12 15.20
C ASP A 5 -3.47 -3.73 14.64
N PHE A 6 -4.61 -3.64 13.96
CA PHE A 6 -5.20 -2.38 13.54
C PHE A 6 -6.68 -2.37 13.87
N GLN A 7 -7.06 -1.71 14.95
CA GLN A 7 -8.45 -1.59 15.42
C GLN A 7 -9.15 -2.95 15.61
N GLY A 8 -8.40 -3.98 16.05
CA GLY A 8 -8.89 -5.34 16.23
C GLY A 8 -8.73 -6.26 15.01
N GLU A 9 -8.32 -5.74 13.87
CA GLU A 9 -7.98 -6.51 12.69
C GLU A 9 -6.51 -6.95 12.73
N GLN A 10 -6.24 -8.23 12.47
CA GLN A 10 -4.88 -8.78 12.45
C GLN A 10 -4.33 -8.73 11.02
N LEU A 11 -3.59 -7.69 10.69
CA LEU A 11 -3.03 -7.48 9.36
C LEU A 11 -1.63 -8.10 9.24
N SER A 12 -1.37 -8.85 8.16
CA SER A 12 0.00 -9.23 7.84
C SER A 12 0.84 -7.98 7.59
N MET A 13 1.99 -7.86 8.24
CA MET A 13 2.86 -6.69 8.06
C MET A 13 3.36 -6.56 6.60
N LEU A 14 3.46 -7.67 5.86
CA LEU A 14 3.66 -7.67 4.42
C LEU A 14 2.30 -7.63 3.72
N GLY A 15 2.07 -6.60 2.91
CA GLY A 15 0.93 -6.51 2.00
C GLY A 15 1.34 -6.73 0.54
N PHE A 16 0.47 -7.37 -0.25
CA PHE A 16 0.69 -7.56 -1.67
C PHE A 16 0.22 -6.35 -2.47
N GLY A 17 1.17 -5.48 -2.87
CA GLY A 17 0.93 -4.35 -3.76
C GLY A 17 0.83 -4.79 -5.22
N THR A 18 -0.24 -4.42 -5.91
CA THR A 18 -0.55 -4.93 -7.26
C THR A 18 -0.29 -3.94 -8.40
N MET A 19 0.50 -2.90 -8.12
CA MET A 19 0.94 -1.94 -9.14
C MET A 19 1.91 -2.55 -10.17
N ARG A 20 2.58 -3.66 -9.81
CA ARG A 20 3.63 -4.32 -10.62
C ARG A 20 3.35 -5.82 -10.76
N LEU A 21 2.14 -6.17 -11.19
CA LEU A 21 1.81 -7.56 -11.48
C LEU A 21 2.72 -8.14 -12.56
N PRO A 22 2.95 -9.47 -12.56
CA PRO A 22 3.75 -10.12 -13.60
C PRO A 22 3.13 -9.90 -14.99
N VAL A 23 3.99 -9.68 -15.96
CA VAL A 23 3.56 -9.44 -17.35
C VAL A 23 4.19 -10.47 -18.29
N GLN A 24 3.47 -10.77 -19.35
CA GLN A 24 3.93 -11.61 -20.45
C GLN A 24 4.84 -10.82 -21.41
N PRO A 25 5.55 -11.47 -22.35
CA PRO A 25 6.41 -10.79 -23.31
C PRO A 25 5.70 -9.74 -24.18
N ASP A 26 4.38 -9.86 -24.36
CA ASP A 26 3.57 -8.91 -25.10
C ASP A 26 3.10 -7.71 -24.27
N GLY A 27 3.50 -7.66 -22.98
CA GLY A 27 3.13 -6.60 -22.02
C GLY A 27 1.79 -6.80 -21.34
N SER A 28 1.02 -7.83 -21.68
CA SER A 28 -0.23 -8.16 -20.97
C SER A 28 0.06 -8.77 -19.59
N ILE A 29 -0.90 -8.62 -18.65
CA ILE A 29 -0.75 -9.21 -17.31
C ILE A 29 -0.79 -10.74 -17.43
N ASP A 30 0.21 -11.41 -16.85
CA ASP A 30 0.19 -12.86 -16.68
C ASP A 30 -0.78 -13.26 -15.57
N ARG A 31 -2.05 -13.46 -15.96
CA ARG A 31 -3.13 -13.82 -15.03
C ARG A 31 -2.91 -15.15 -14.33
N LYS A 32 -2.24 -16.11 -15.00
CA LYS A 32 -1.96 -17.43 -14.42
C LYS A 32 -0.89 -17.32 -13.33
N LEU A 33 0.19 -16.63 -13.62
CA LEU A 33 1.23 -16.37 -12.62
C LEU A 33 0.70 -15.49 -11.48
N THR A 34 -0.07 -14.44 -11.79
CA THR A 34 -0.73 -13.60 -10.76
C THR A 34 -1.59 -14.43 -9.81
N GLN A 35 -2.41 -15.37 -10.35
CA GLN A 35 -3.20 -16.27 -9.51
C GLN A 35 -2.31 -17.14 -8.61
N SER A 36 -1.26 -17.75 -9.18
CA SER A 36 -0.34 -18.58 -8.40
C SER A 36 0.35 -17.79 -7.29
N MET A 37 0.67 -16.51 -7.54
CA MET A 37 1.25 -15.62 -6.54
C MET A 37 0.25 -15.26 -5.43
N VAL A 38 -1.01 -14.98 -5.77
CA VAL A 38 -2.07 -14.72 -4.78
C VAL A 38 -2.30 -15.97 -3.92
N ASP A 39 -2.42 -17.14 -4.53
CA ASP A 39 -2.61 -18.41 -3.82
C ASP A 39 -1.44 -18.70 -2.87
N TYR A 40 -0.22 -18.50 -3.33
CA TYR A 40 1.00 -18.67 -2.53
C TYR A 40 1.06 -17.67 -1.36
N ALA A 41 0.79 -16.40 -1.62
CA ALA A 41 0.78 -15.35 -0.60
C ALA A 41 -0.22 -15.66 0.52
N MET A 42 -1.46 -16.03 0.17
CA MET A 42 -2.47 -16.45 1.16
C MET A 42 -2.05 -17.66 1.96
N ALA A 43 -1.53 -18.71 1.29
CA ALA A 43 -1.07 -19.91 1.95
C ALA A 43 0.05 -19.67 2.96
N HIS A 44 0.80 -18.57 2.81
CA HIS A 44 1.89 -18.16 3.69
C HIS A 44 1.53 -17.00 4.64
N GLY A 45 0.24 -16.69 4.76
CA GLY A 45 -0.28 -15.76 5.76
C GLY A 45 -0.30 -14.29 5.36
N VAL A 46 -0.05 -13.94 4.10
CA VAL A 46 -0.33 -12.59 3.58
C VAL A 46 -1.84 -12.45 3.41
N ASN A 47 -2.43 -11.51 4.12
CA ASN A 47 -3.87 -11.31 4.11
C ASN A 47 -4.31 -9.90 3.63
N TYR A 48 -3.38 -9.05 3.20
CA TYR A 48 -3.69 -7.70 2.71
C TYR A 48 -3.27 -7.52 1.25
N TYR A 49 -4.21 -7.09 0.41
CA TYR A 49 -4.05 -6.89 -1.03
C TYR A 49 -4.39 -5.46 -1.40
N ASP A 50 -3.42 -4.76 -2.01
CA ASP A 50 -3.53 -3.35 -2.35
C ASP A 50 -3.57 -3.13 -3.86
N THR A 51 -4.64 -2.53 -4.35
CA THR A 51 -4.80 -2.12 -5.74
C THR A 51 -5.17 -0.65 -5.86
N ALA A 52 -5.34 -0.15 -7.07
CA ALA A 52 -5.86 1.19 -7.36
C ALA A 52 -6.35 1.30 -8.79
N TRP A 53 -7.21 2.28 -9.04
CA TRP A 53 -7.80 2.58 -10.35
C TRP A 53 -6.78 2.62 -11.49
N PRO A 54 -5.64 3.40 -11.41
CA PRO A 54 -4.72 3.52 -12.53
C PRO A 54 -3.74 2.36 -12.70
N TYR A 55 -3.70 1.41 -11.76
CA TYR A 55 -2.68 0.37 -11.77
C TYR A 55 -2.83 -0.56 -12.97
N MET A 56 -1.68 -0.91 -13.59
CA MET A 56 -1.63 -1.80 -14.75
C MET A 56 -2.59 -1.35 -15.87
N GLN A 57 -2.57 -0.05 -16.19
CA GLN A 57 -3.46 0.54 -17.22
C GLN A 57 -4.95 0.31 -16.92
N ASN A 58 -5.36 0.51 -15.68
CA ASN A 58 -6.71 0.30 -15.13
C ASN A 58 -7.19 -1.17 -15.11
N LEU A 59 -6.28 -2.15 -15.24
CA LEU A 59 -6.60 -3.57 -15.25
C LEU A 59 -6.38 -4.26 -13.90
N SER A 60 -5.60 -3.66 -12.99
CA SER A 60 -5.22 -4.31 -11.72
C SER A 60 -6.45 -4.70 -10.88
N GLU A 61 -7.41 -3.81 -10.69
CA GLU A 61 -8.63 -4.08 -9.91
C GLU A 61 -9.39 -5.31 -10.45
N THR A 62 -9.56 -5.40 -11.78
CA THR A 62 -10.26 -6.53 -12.40
C THR A 62 -9.50 -7.85 -12.27
N VAL A 63 -8.17 -7.80 -12.40
CA VAL A 63 -7.34 -9.02 -12.29
C VAL A 63 -7.28 -9.50 -10.86
N VAL A 64 -7.03 -8.60 -9.92
CA VAL A 64 -6.96 -8.92 -8.48
C VAL A 64 -8.31 -9.41 -7.97
N GLY A 65 -9.40 -8.73 -8.33
CA GLY A 65 -10.75 -9.18 -7.98
C GLY A 65 -11.05 -10.60 -8.46
N ALA A 66 -10.68 -10.92 -9.72
CA ALA A 66 -10.86 -12.27 -10.27
C ALA A 66 -10.00 -13.33 -9.55
N CYS A 67 -8.80 -12.95 -9.09
CA CYS A 67 -7.93 -13.86 -8.33
C CYS A 67 -8.49 -14.10 -6.92
N LEU A 68 -8.84 -13.03 -6.21
CA LEU A 68 -9.33 -13.07 -4.84
C LEU A 68 -10.70 -13.74 -4.70
N LYS A 69 -11.56 -13.62 -5.72
CA LYS A 69 -12.89 -14.29 -5.73
C LYS A 69 -12.82 -15.82 -5.54
N LYS A 70 -11.68 -16.44 -5.78
CA LYS A 70 -11.48 -17.89 -5.58
C LYS A 70 -11.24 -18.26 -4.10
N HIS A 71 -11.08 -17.27 -3.25
CA HIS A 71 -10.84 -17.44 -1.81
C HIS A 71 -12.04 -16.94 -1.00
N PRO A 72 -12.26 -17.45 0.22
CA PRO A 72 -13.30 -16.93 1.11
C PRO A 72 -13.11 -15.42 1.34
N ARG A 73 -14.20 -14.65 1.27
CA ARG A 73 -14.15 -13.18 1.38
C ARG A 73 -13.56 -12.69 2.71
N ASP A 74 -13.75 -13.44 3.76
CA ASP A 74 -13.26 -13.19 5.11
C ASP A 74 -11.81 -13.62 5.36
N SER A 75 -11.17 -14.24 4.36
CA SER A 75 -9.76 -14.66 4.46
C SER A 75 -8.75 -13.59 4.04
N PHE A 76 -9.22 -12.44 3.56
CA PHE A 76 -8.35 -11.36 3.09
C PHE A 76 -8.97 -9.98 3.29
N TYR A 77 -8.10 -8.99 3.36
CA TYR A 77 -8.41 -7.56 3.32
C TYR A 77 -8.06 -6.99 1.94
N LEU A 78 -9.00 -6.28 1.34
CA LEU A 78 -8.82 -5.65 0.03
C LEU A 78 -8.86 -4.13 0.15
N ALA A 79 -7.82 -3.49 -0.41
CA ALA A 79 -7.71 -2.05 -0.51
C ALA A 79 -7.76 -1.57 -1.96
N THR A 80 -8.51 -0.50 -2.22
CA THR A 80 -8.41 0.28 -3.46
C THR A 80 -8.47 1.78 -3.17
N LYS A 81 -8.34 2.63 -4.21
CA LYS A 81 -8.12 4.06 -4.00
C LYS A 81 -8.91 4.90 -5.00
N PHE A 82 -9.52 5.97 -4.51
CA PHE A 82 -10.18 6.97 -5.36
C PHE A 82 -9.15 7.81 -6.14
N PRO A 83 -9.23 7.89 -7.47
CA PRO A 83 -8.19 8.49 -8.32
C PRO A 83 -8.25 10.03 -8.42
N GLY A 84 -8.50 10.76 -7.33
CA GLY A 84 -8.61 12.22 -7.33
C GLY A 84 -7.34 12.96 -7.75
N HIS A 85 -6.18 12.30 -7.74
CA HIS A 85 -4.93 12.84 -8.26
C HIS A 85 -4.85 12.83 -9.80
N MET A 86 -5.71 12.08 -10.48
CA MET A 86 -5.84 12.10 -11.94
C MET A 86 -6.73 13.29 -12.31
N LEU A 87 -6.10 14.46 -12.50
CA LEU A 87 -6.80 15.71 -12.71
C LEU A 87 -7.79 15.59 -13.89
N ALA A 88 -9.04 15.94 -13.63
CA ALA A 88 -10.15 15.90 -14.57
C ALA A 88 -11.03 17.15 -14.42
N ASP A 89 -11.87 17.41 -15.42
CA ASP A 89 -12.81 18.53 -15.39
C ASP A 89 -13.97 18.28 -14.40
N THR A 90 -14.26 17.02 -14.12
CA THR A 90 -15.33 16.60 -13.21
C THR A 90 -14.95 15.32 -12.47
N TYR A 91 -15.49 15.16 -11.25
CA TYR A 91 -15.34 13.96 -10.44
C TYR A 91 -16.72 13.47 -10.00
N ASP A 92 -16.97 12.20 -10.19
CA ASP A 92 -18.14 11.49 -9.66
C ASP A 92 -17.67 10.36 -8.74
N PRO A 93 -17.54 10.62 -7.42
CA PRO A 93 -17.07 9.60 -6.48
C PRO A 93 -18.03 8.41 -6.39
N ALA A 94 -19.32 8.61 -6.66
CA ALA A 94 -20.30 7.52 -6.60
C ALA A 94 -20.12 6.55 -7.78
N ASP A 95 -20.04 7.06 -8.99
CA ASP A 95 -19.85 6.23 -10.18
C ASP A 95 -18.52 5.48 -10.14
N ILE A 96 -17.43 6.15 -9.76
CA ILE A 96 -16.11 5.52 -9.62
C ILE A 96 -16.13 4.40 -8.57
N PHE A 97 -16.74 4.64 -7.40
CA PHE A 97 -16.81 3.65 -6.33
C PHE A 97 -17.60 2.40 -6.76
N GLU A 98 -18.75 2.56 -7.43
CA GLU A 98 -19.53 1.44 -7.95
C GLU A 98 -18.76 0.65 -9.01
N GLN A 99 -18.04 1.33 -9.91
CA GLN A 99 -17.19 0.66 -10.88
C GLN A 99 -16.05 -0.13 -10.22
N GLN A 100 -15.45 0.40 -9.15
CA GLN A 100 -14.39 -0.30 -8.42
C GLN A 100 -14.91 -1.56 -7.74
N LEU A 101 -16.09 -1.52 -7.11
CA LEU A 101 -16.74 -2.70 -6.53
C LEU A 101 -16.99 -3.77 -7.59
N GLN A 102 -17.49 -3.37 -8.78
CA GLN A 102 -17.72 -4.27 -9.90
C GLN A 102 -16.42 -4.89 -10.42
N LYS A 103 -15.37 -4.09 -10.65
CA LYS A 103 -14.05 -4.56 -11.10
C LYS A 103 -13.43 -5.53 -10.11
N CYS A 104 -13.47 -5.20 -8.83
CA CYS A 104 -12.94 -6.04 -7.75
C CYS A 104 -13.85 -7.23 -7.41
N GLN A 105 -15.09 -7.26 -7.91
CA GLN A 105 -16.09 -8.32 -7.67
C GLN A 105 -16.40 -8.51 -6.18
N VAL A 106 -16.55 -7.40 -5.44
CA VAL A 106 -16.85 -7.36 -4.01
C VAL A 106 -18.02 -6.41 -3.72
N ASP A 107 -18.67 -6.58 -2.58
CA ASP A 107 -19.78 -5.74 -2.12
C ASP A 107 -19.32 -4.59 -1.21
N TYR A 108 -18.10 -4.71 -0.66
CA TYR A 108 -17.46 -3.72 0.21
C TYR A 108 -15.93 -3.81 0.12
N PHE A 109 -15.26 -2.71 0.46
CA PHE A 109 -13.81 -2.68 0.68
C PHE A 109 -13.48 -2.69 2.17
N ASP A 110 -12.45 -3.44 2.55
CA ASP A 110 -11.94 -3.40 3.91
C ASP A 110 -11.19 -2.09 4.15
N PHE A 111 -10.40 -1.67 3.17
CA PHE A 111 -9.63 -0.42 3.20
C PHE A 111 -9.89 0.38 1.94
N TYR A 112 -10.14 1.67 2.11
CA TYR A 112 -10.33 2.57 0.97
C TYR A 112 -9.51 3.84 1.17
N LEU A 113 -8.83 4.31 0.14
CA LEU A 113 -7.92 5.44 0.23
C LEU A 113 -8.30 6.58 -0.71
N LEU A 114 -8.09 7.81 -0.25
CA LEU A 114 -7.96 8.96 -1.13
C LEU A 114 -6.57 8.89 -1.77
N HIS A 115 -6.52 8.70 -3.11
CA HIS A 115 -5.25 8.36 -3.78
C HIS A 115 -4.39 9.57 -4.02
N ASN A 116 -3.15 9.51 -3.54
CA ASN A 116 -2.08 10.44 -3.86
C ASN A 116 -2.47 11.91 -3.61
N VAL A 117 -2.72 12.21 -2.33
CA VAL A 117 -2.87 13.58 -1.86
C VAL A 117 -1.49 14.25 -1.89
N TYR A 118 -1.37 15.34 -2.64
CA TYR A 118 -0.16 16.15 -2.76
C TYR A 118 -0.53 17.55 -3.29
N GLU A 119 0.43 18.44 -3.47
CA GLU A 119 0.23 19.86 -3.78
C GLU A 119 -0.70 20.12 -4.97
N ASN A 120 -0.65 19.28 -6.01
CA ASN A 120 -1.50 19.45 -7.19
C ASN A 120 -2.88 18.81 -7.04
N SER A 121 -3.09 17.86 -6.14
CA SER A 121 -4.35 17.13 -5.97
C SER A 121 -5.13 17.53 -4.73
N ILE A 122 -4.51 18.14 -3.72
CA ILE A 122 -5.17 18.53 -2.47
C ILE A 122 -6.38 19.44 -2.72
N GLY A 123 -6.29 20.32 -3.71
CA GLY A 123 -7.40 21.18 -4.12
C GLY A 123 -8.63 20.42 -4.59
N VAL A 124 -8.45 19.26 -5.23
CA VAL A 124 -9.56 18.38 -5.66
C VAL A 124 -10.29 17.79 -4.47
N TYR A 125 -9.55 17.28 -3.49
CA TYR A 125 -10.13 16.70 -2.26
C TYR A 125 -10.78 17.75 -1.37
N ASN A 126 -10.29 18.98 -1.42
CA ASN A 126 -10.81 20.11 -0.64
C ASN A 126 -12.01 20.80 -1.30
N ASP A 127 -12.31 20.52 -2.57
CA ASP A 127 -13.35 21.19 -3.32
C ASP A 127 -14.75 20.68 -2.94
N PRO A 128 -15.61 21.51 -2.33
CA PRO A 128 -16.94 21.09 -1.89
C PRO A 128 -17.88 20.73 -3.07
N ARG A 129 -17.57 21.15 -4.30
CA ARG A 129 -18.37 20.78 -5.48
C ARG A 129 -18.36 19.29 -5.72
N TRP A 130 -17.27 18.61 -5.37
CA TRP A 130 -17.13 17.17 -5.58
C TRP A 130 -17.53 16.36 -4.36
N GLY A 131 -17.44 16.93 -3.13
CA GLY A 131 -17.82 16.27 -1.88
C GLY A 131 -17.13 14.92 -1.67
N ILE A 132 -15.91 14.74 -2.16
CA ILE A 132 -15.22 13.42 -2.24
C ILE A 132 -15.06 12.81 -0.85
N VAL A 133 -14.49 13.57 0.09
CA VAL A 133 -14.23 13.06 1.44
C VAL A 133 -15.53 12.72 2.15
N ASP A 134 -16.52 13.62 2.09
CA ASP A 134 -17.83 13.42 2.69
C ASP A 134 -18.54 12.19 2.14
N TYR A 135 -18.46 11.96 0.83
CA TYR A 135 -19.02 10.78 0.18
C TYR A 135 -18.41 9.49 0.78
N PHE A 136 -17.08 9.39 0.90
CA PHE A 136 -16.45 8.18 1.42
C PHE A 136 -16.64 8.01 2.93
N VAL A 137 -16.71 9.07 3.70
CA VAL A 137 -17.13 9.03 5.11
C VAL A 137 -18.54 8.43 5.22
N GLU A 138 -19.45 8.81 4.31
CA GLU A 138 -20.81 8.27 4.30
C GLU A 138 -20.86 6.80 3.85
N GLN A 139 -20.00 6.39 2.88
CA GLN A 139 -19.88 4.97 2.51
C GLN A 139 -19.33 4.12 3.67
N LYS A 140 -18.43 4.67 4.47
CA LYS A 140 -17.96 4.01 5.69
C LYS A 140 -19.09 3.83 6.71
N LYS A 141 -19.91 4.85 6.97
CA LYS A 141 -21.09 4.74 7.85
C LYS A 141 -22.09 3.69 7.38
N LYS A 142 -22.22 3.50 6.05
CA LYS A 142 -23.06 2.47 5.44
C LYS A 142 -22.46 1.07 5.46
N GLY A 143 -21.22 0.90 5.96
CA GLY A 143 -20.52 -0.38 6.02
C GLY A 143 -19.97 -0.86 4.66
N ARG A 144 -19.97 -0.01 3.64
CA ARG A 144 -19.40 -0.34 2.32
C ARG A 144 -17.88 -0.10 2.25
N ILE A 145 -17.33 0.63 3.22
CA ILE A 145 -15.92 0.78 3.52
C ILE A 145 -15.77 0.49 5.02
N ARG A 146 -14.83 -0.36 5.40
CA ARG A 146 -14.54 -0.60 6.83
C ARG A 146 -13.60 0.47 7.37
N HIS A 147 -12.49 0.72 6.67
CA HIS A 147 -11.45 1.67 7.07
C HIS A 147 -11.17 2.67 5.94
N LEU A 148 -11.23 3.96 6.27
CA LEU A 148 -10.97 5.04 5.32
C LEU A 148 -9.63 5.70 5.65
N GLY A 149 -8.75 5.80 4.65
CA GLY A 149 -7.46 6.44 4.76
C GLY A 149 -7.07 7.22 3.50
N PHE A 150 -5.81 7.53 3.36
CA PHE A 150 -5.30 8.21 2.18
C PHE A 150 -3.86 7.79 1.88
N SER A 151 -3.44 7.99 0.63
CA SER A 151 -2.03 7.90 0.26
C SER A 151 -1.49 9.27 -0.13
N SER A 152 -0.21 9.52 0.12
CA SER A 152 0.38 10.82 -0.09
C SER A 152 1.82 10.75 -0.60
N HIS A 153 2.13 11.68 -1.51
CA HIS A 153 3.50 12.07 -1.89
C HIS A 153 3.77 13.55 -1.56
N ALA A 154 2.90 14.18 -0.76
CA ALA A 154 3.00 15.57 -0.36
C ALA A 154 4.30 15.90 0.38
N ASP A 155 4.72 17.15 0.33
CA ASP A 155 5.66 17.71 1.30
C ASP A 155 5.03 17.79 2.71
N LEU A 156 5.84 18.15 3.70
CA LEU A 156 5.36 18.21 5.08
C LEU A 156 4.25 19.25 5.33
N PRO A 157 4.34 20.49 4.77
CA PRO A 157 3.26 21.48 4.88
C PRO A 157 1.93 21.02 4.29
N CYS A 158 1.93 20.45 3.09
CA CYS A 158 0.72 19.97 2.43
C CYS A 158 0.11 18.75 3.18
N LEU A 159 0.94 17.84 3.67
CA LEU A 159 0.49 16.73 4.50
C LEU A 159 -0.14 17.23 5.81
N THR A 160 0.47 18.22 6.45
CA THR A 160 -0.05 18.82 7.69
C THR A 160 -1.41 19.48 7.46
N ASP A 161 -1.54 20.32 6.41
CA ASP A 161 -2.80 20.98 6.05
C ASP A 161 -3.93 19.95 5.81
N PHE A 162 -3.63 18.87 5.11
CA PHE A 162 -4.61 17.81 4.85
C PHE A 162 -5.04 17.09 6.12
N LEU A 163 -4.10 16.79 7.01
CA LEU A 163 -4.37 16.16 8.30
C LEU A 163 -5.11 17.10 9.27
N ASP A 164 -4.82 18.39 9.26
CA ASP A 164 -5.55 19.38 10.06
C ASP A 164 -7.04 19.45 9.67
N ARG A 165 -7.32 19.20 8.40
CA ARG A 165 -8.69 19.24 7.88
C ARG A 165 -9.45 17.94 8.03
N TYR A 166 -8.80 16.79 7.84
CA TYR A 166 -9.47 15.50 7.72
C TYR A 166 -8.93 14.41 8.66
N GLY A 167 -7.94 14.71 9.49
CA GLY A 167 -7.32 13.73 10.38
C GLY A 167 -8.31 13.02 11.32
N ASP A 168 -9.39 13.67 11.70
CA ASP A 168 -10.42 13.09 12.58
C ASP A 168 -11.26 11.98 11.89
N VAL A 169 -11.29 11.94 10.56
CA VAL A 169 -12.09 10.97 9.79
C VAL A 169 -11.24 9.97 9.01
N LEU A 170 -9.92 10.17 8.97
CA LEU A 170 -8.97 9.31 8.28
C LEU A 170 -8.17 8.48 9.28
N GLU A 171 -8.14 7.17 9.09
CA GLU A 171 -7.66 6.22 10.10
C GLU A 171 -6.23 5.75 9.87
N PHE A 172 -5.70 5.91 8.67
CA PHE A 172 -4.35 5.50 8.30
C PHE A 172 -3.83 6.31 7.11
N CYS A 173 -2.51 6.38 6.99
CA CYS A 173 -1.83 7.08 5.91
C CYS A 173 -0.84 6.17 5.20
N GLN A 174 -0.89 6.10 3.87
CA GLN A 174 0.08 5.38 3.05
C GLN A 174 1.10 6.36 2.47
N LEU A 175 2.36 6.25 2.87
CA LEU A 175 3.47 7.11 2.42
C LEU A 175 4.58 6.33 1.74
N GLN A 176 5.29 6.99 0.83
CA GLN A 176 6.61 6.55 0.40
C GLN A 176 7.59 6.67 1.57
N PHE A 177 8.10 5.52 2.03
CA PHE A 177 8.93 5.49 3.22
C PHE A 177 9.97 4.36 3.13
N ASN A 178 11.24 4.72 3.22
CA ASN A 178 12.40 3.82 3.21
C ASN A 178 13.61 4.56 3.78
N TYR A 179 14.73 3.86 3.98
CA TYR A 179 15.91 4.43 4.61
C TYR A 179 16.52 5.62 3.83
N LEU A 180 16.36 5.70 2.50
CA LEU A 180 16.82 6.83 1.71
C LEU A 180 15.87 8.03 1.88
N ASP A 181 14.56 7.79 1.81
CA ASP A 181 13.53 8.83 1.92
C ASP A 181 13.36 9.33 3.36
N TRP A 182 13.92 8.62 4.34
CA TRP A 182 14.03 9.05 5.74
C TRP A 182 14.60 10.47 5.85
N THR A 183 15.62 10.78 5.04
CA THR A 183 16.22 12.11 4.94
C THR A 183 15.81 12.86 3.67
N LEU A 184 15.78 12.19 2.52
CA LEU A 184 15.59 12.83 1.21
C LEU A 184 14.20 13.45 1.04
N GLN A 185 13.15 12.80 1.58
CA GLN A 185 11.76 13.27 1.47
C GLN A 185 11.15 13.63 2.83
N HIS A 186 11.97 14.01 3.80
CA HIS A 186 11.51 14.34 5.15
C HIS A 186 10.69 13.20 5.78
N GLY A 187 11.05 11.94 5.49
CA GLY A 187 10.36 10.76 6.02
C GLY A 187 10.30 10.74 7.53
N ARG A 188 11.38 11.18 8.20
CA ARG A 188 11.47 11.29 9.65
C ARG A 188 10.40 12.21 10.23
N GLU A 189 10.28 13.40 9.66
CA GLU A 189 9.34 14.42 10.12
C GLU A 189 7.90 14.01 9.83
N LYS A 190 7.64 13.40 8.67
CA LYS A 190 6.31 12.85 8.33
C LYS A 190 5.91 11.70 9.24
N TYR A 191 6.85 10.81 9.56
CA TYR A 191 6.62 9.72 10.51
C TYR A 191 6.26 10.26 11.90
N ALA A 192 7.03 11.24 12.40
CA ALA A 192 6.78 11.88 13.68
C ALA A 192 5.40 12.56 13.73
N LEU A 193 5.03 13.28 12.65
CA LEU A 193 3.71 13.91 12.52
C LEU A 193 2.57 12.89 12.60
N LEU A 194 2.67 11.77 11.87
CA LEU A 194 1.66 10.72 11.90
C LEU A 194 1.57 10.05 13.27
N GLN A 195 2.71 9.78 13.90
CA GLN A 195 2.78 9.19 15.23
C GLN A 195 2.16 10.10 16.30
N GLU A 196 2.44 11.41 16.25
CA GLU A 196 1.84 12.41 17.15
C GLU A 196 0.31 12.48 17.01
N ARG A 197 -0.18 12.28 15.78
CA ARG A 197 -1.61 12.27 15.47
C ARG A 197 -2.29 10.92 15.72
N GLY A 198 -1.56 9.90 16.10
CA GLY A 198 -2.08 8.54 16.29
C GLY A 198 -2.56 7.87 14.99
N ILE A 199 -2.01 8.29 13.84
CA ILE A 199 -2.34 7.76 12.52
C ILE A 199 -1.27 6.74 12.11
N PRO A 200 -1.59 5.45 12.02
CA PRO A 200 -0.65 4.42 11.58
C PRO A 200 -0.20 4.60 10.13
N LEU A 201 1.05 4.19 9.87
CA LEU A 201 1.70 4.29 8.58
C LEU A 201 1.62 2.97 7.80
N TRP A 202 1.11 3.04 6.57
CA TRP A 202 1.28 2.06 5.51
C TRP A 202 2.45 2.50 4.62
N VAL A 203 3.45 1.67 4.48
CA VAL A 203 4.63 1.97 3.67
C VAL A 203 4.39 1.58 2.23
N MET A 204 4.55 2.53 1.30
CA MET A 204 4.73 2.26 -0.13
C MET A 204 6.17 2.57 -0.55
N GLU A 205 6.61 2.00 -1.67
CA GLU A 205 7.97 2.15 -2.20
C GLU A 205 9.09 1.77 -1.19
N PRO A 206 8.94 0.66 -0.45
CA PRO A 206 9.91 0.28 0.60
C PRO A 206 11.33 0.10 0.07
N VAL A 207 11.47 -0.25 -1.22
CA VAL A 207 12.74 -0.40 -1.94
C VAL A 207 12.80 0.44 -3.22
N ARG A 208 11.99 1.50 -3.33
CA ARG A 208 11.90 2.43 -4.49
C ARG A 208 11.83 1.71 -5.84
N GLY A 209 10.89 0.75 -5.94
CA GLY A 209 10.72 -0.02 -7.17
C GLY A 209 11.92 -0.88 -7.55
N GLY A 210 12.70 -1.33 -6.57
CA GLY A 210 13.91 -2.12 -6.75
C GLY A 210 15.20 -1.29 -6.85
N LYS A 211 15.12 0.05 -6.92
CA LYS A 211 16.33 0.88 -7.02
C LYS A 211 17.25 0.76 -5.80
N LEU A 212 16.69 0.51 -4.62
CA LEU A 212 17.46 0.33 -3.39
C LEU A 212 18.04 -1.09 -3.24
N THR A 213 17.79 -1.97 -4.18
CA THR A 213 18.36 -3.32 -4.22
C THR A 213 19.46 -3.49 -5.28
N ALA A 214 19.65 -2.49 -6.13
CA ALA A 214 20.71 -2.45 -7.14
C ALA A 214 21.89 -1.63 -6.60
N LEU A 215 22.72 -2.26 -5.79
CA LEU A 215 23.91 -1.65 -5.16
C LEU A 215 25.18 -1.92 -5.99
N ALA A 216 26.23 -1.17 -5.69
CA ALA A 216 27.55 -1.50 -6.23
C ALA A 216 28.06 -2.83 -5.61
N PRO A 217 28.86 -3.63 -6.34
CA PRO A 217 29.32 -4.93 -5.83
C PRO A 217 30.02 -4.88 -4.47
N GLU A 218 30.74 -3.81 -4.20
CA GLU A 218 31.42 -3.61 -2.91
C GLU A 218 30.43 -3.41 -1.76
N GLU A 219 29.32 -2.70 -2.00
CA GLU A 219 28.27 -2.48 -1.02
C GLU A 219 27.48 -3.76 -0.75
N GLU A 220 27.17 -4.52 -1.81
CA GLU A 220 26.56 -5.85 -1.66
C GLU A 220 27.42 -6.79 -0.83
N GLN A 221 28.72 -6.84 -1.09
CA GLN A 221 29.66 -7.65 -0.30
C GLN A 221 29.68 -7.27 1.18
N ARG A 222 29.59 -5.97 1.50
CA ARG A 222 29.50 -5.50 2.90
C ARG A 222 28.25 -5.99 3.58
N LEU A 223 27.09 -5.93 2.89
CA LEU A 223 25.84 -6.42 3.44
C LEU A 223 25.86 -7.95 3.61
N HIS A 224 26.35 -8.69 2.62
CA HIS A 224 26.50 -10.14 2.72
C HIS A 224 27.52 -10.60 3.77
N ALA A 225 28.52 -9.77 4.10
CA ALA A 225 29.41 -10.05 5.25
C ALA A 225 28.67 -10.03 6.59
N ILE A 226 27.56 -9.27 6.69
CA ILE A 226 26.72 -9.18 7.89
C ILE A 226 25.67 -10.31 7.90
N ARG A 227 25.03 -10.54 6.74
CA ARG A 227 23.98 -11.56 6.56
C ARG A 227 24.18 -12.28 5.22
N PRO A 228 24.97 -13.38 5.19
CA PRO A 228 25.41 -14.02 3.93
C PRO A 228 24.28 -14.51 3.02
N ASP A 229 23.18 -14.99 3.62
CA ASP A 229 22.05 -15.59 2.90
C ASP A 229 20.87 -14.62 2.69
N ALA A 230 21.03 -13.35 3.09
CA ALA A 230 19.96 -12.36 3.00
C ALA A 230 19.96 -11.66 1.63
N SER A 231 18.79 -11.49 1.02
CA SER A 231 18.65 -10.63 -0.15
C SER A 231 18.91 -9.17 0.22
N ILE A 232 19.35 -8.37 -0.75
CA ILE A 232 19.54 -6.91 -0.52
C ILE A 232 18.21 -6.24 -0.16
N ALA A 233 17.09 -6.67 -0.75
CA ALA A 233 15.76 -6.17 -0.42
C ALA A 233 15.41 -6.36 1.06
N SER A 234 15.82 -7.50 1.64
CA SER A 234 15.52 -7.84 3.04
C SER A 234 16.11 -6.84 4.03
N PHE A 235 17.22 -6.18 3.73
CA PHE A 235 17.78 -5.13 4.60
C PHE A 235 16.85 -3.93 4.66
N GLY A 236 16.30 -3.49 3.52
CA GLY A 236 15.31 -2.40 3.50
C GLY A 236 14.04 -2.76 4.28
N PHE A 237 13.54 -3.98 4.15
CA PHE A 237 12.37 -4.44 4.90
C PHE A 237 12.64 -4.57 6.40
N ARG A 238 13.79 -5.09 6.80
CA ARG A 238 14.19 -5.18 8.20
C ARG A 238 14.41 -3.81 8.84
N TRP A 239 14.87 -2.82 8.07
CA TRP A 239 14.92 -1.44 8.54
C TRP A 239 13.52 -0.90 8.87
N LEU A 240 12.48 -1.27 8.11
CA LEU A 240 11.10 -0.88 8.38
C LEU A 240 10.50 -1.57 9.61
N GLN A 241 10.97 -2.77 9.96
CA GLN A 241 10.45 -3.53 11.09
C GLN A 241 10.74 -2.89 12.46
N GLN A 242 11.66 -1.93 12.55
CA GLN A 242 11.98 -1.23 13.79
C GLN A 242 10.97 -0.17 14.22
N PHE A 243 10.05 0.24 13.33
CA PHE A 243 9.13 1.34 13.58
C PHE A 243 7.77 0.83 14.07
N ASP A 244 7.39 1.21 15.28
CA ASP A 244 6.15 0.72 15.91
C ASP A 244 4.89 1.26 15.24
N ASN A 245 4.94 2.49 14.67
CA ASN A 245 3.81 3.09 13.97
C ASN A 245 3.63 2.59 12.52
N ILE A 246 4.49 1.67 12.05
CA ILE A 246 4.30 0.99 10.76
C ILE A 246 3.42 -0.24 10.97
N ALA A 247 2.21 -0.20 10.46
CA ALA A 247 1.29 -1.33 10.48
C ALA A 247 1.44 -2.23 9.23
N MET A 248 1.82 -1.65 8.08
CA MET A 248 1.83 -2.33 6.79
C MET A 248 3.03 -1.92 5.95
N VAL A 249 3.64 -2.88 5.26
CA VAL A 249 4.67 -2.67 4.23
C VAL A 249 4.19 -3.27 2.93
N LEU A 250 3.85 -2.42 1.96
CA LEU A 250 3.37 -2.84 0.65
C LEU A 250 4.53 -3.11 -0.29
N SER A 251 4.63 -4.33 -0.77
CA SER A 251 5.62 -4.72 -1.78
C SER A 251 4.96 -5.14 -3.08
N GLY A 252 5.43 -4.55 -4.19
CA GLY A 252 5.06 -4.93 -5.55
C GLY A 252 5.95 -6.06 -6.03
N MET A 253 5.56 -7.28 -5.77
CA MET A 253 6.28 -8.49 -6.20
C MET A 253 5.82 -8.89 -7.61
N SER A 254 6.76 -9.03 -8.54
CA SER A 254 6.49 -9.30 -9.96
C SER A 254 6.79 -10.75 -10.38
N ASN A 255 7.31 -11.57 -9.47
CA ASN A 255 7.60 -12.98 -9.69
C ASN A 255 7.60 -13.77 -8.38
N MET A 256 7.62 -15.10 -8.46
CA MET A 256 7.59 -15.99 -7.31
C MET A 256 8.83 -15.90 -6.41
N GLU A 257 9.99 -15.59 -6.97
CA GLU A 257 11.25 -15.48 -6.22
C GLU A 257 11.17 -14.28 -5.26
N GLN A 258 10.77 -13.11 -5.76
CA GLN A 258 10.55 -11.92 -4.92
C GLN A 258 9.48 -12.17 -3.86
N MET A 259 8.41 -12.88 -4.20
CA MET A 259 7.34 -13.23 -3.26
C MET A 259 7.85 -14.11 -2.13
N ALA A 260 8.57 -15.18 -2.45
CA ALA A 260 9.12 -16.11 -1.47
C ALA A 260 10.15 -15.43 -0.55
N ASP A 261 11.03 -14.61 -1.12
CA ASP A 261 12.04 -13.84 -0.37
C ASP A 261 11.40 -12.84 0.61
N ASN A 262 10.42 -12.07 0.14
CA ASN A 262 9.73 -11.10 0.98
C ASN A 262 8.95 -11.81 2.11
N ILE A 263 8.22 -12.89 1.81
CA ILE A 263 7.52 -13.68 2.82
C ILE A 263 8.50 -14.23 3.86
N CYS A 264 9.64 -14.75 3.44
CA CYS A 264 10.69 -15.22 4.35
C CYS A 264 11.19 -14.09 5.27
N THR A 265 11.38 -12.88 4.71
CA THR A 265 11.81 -11.71 5.48
C THR A 265 10.79 -11.27 6.53
N PHE A 266 9.49 -11.42 6.24
CA PHE A 266 8.41 -11.09 7.17
C PHE A 266 7.88 -12.29 7.98
N ASP A 267 8.55 -13.43 7.95
CA ASP A 267 8.14 -14.60 8.74
C ASP A 267 8.29 -14.36 10.25
N ARG A 268 9.31 -13.61 10.63
CA ARG A 268 9.56 -13.21 12.03
C ARG A 268 10.09 -11.78 12.11
N LEU A 269 9.83 -11.13 13.24
CA LEU A 269 10.42 -9.83 13.57
C LEU A 269 11.93 -9.99 13.78
N ASP A 270 12.72 -9.35 12.93
CA ASP A 270 14.18 -9.39 12.95
C ASP A 270 14.72 -8.07 12.37
N PRO A 271 14.46 -6.92 13.07
CA PRO A 271 14.89 -5.61 12.60
C PRO A 271 16.41 -5.53 12.53
N LEU A 272 16.91 -4.53 11.80
CA LEU A 272 18.34 -4.22 11.83
C LEU A 272 18.71 -3.70 13.23
N SER A 273 19.79 -4.24 13.79
CA SER A 273 20.45 -3.64 14.97
C SER A 273 21.26 -2.40 14.53
N GLU A 274 21.45 -1.46 15.44
CA GLU A 274 22.38 -0.33 15.27
C GLU A 274 23.81 -0.81 14.95
#